data_549d092f04c650c34b3d225a20dea1a3
#
_entry.id   549d092f04c650c34b3d225a20dea1a3
#
_cell.length_a   1.000
_cell.length_b   1.000
_cell.length_c   1.000
_cell.angle_alpha   90.00
_cell.angle_beta   90.00
_cell.angle_gamma   90.00
#
_symmetry.space_group_name_H-M   'P 1'
#
loop_
_entity.id
_entity.type
_entity.pdbx_description
1 polymer ?
#
loop_
_entity_poly.entity_id
_entity_poly.type
_entity_poly.pdbx_seq_one_letter_code
_entity_poly.pdbx_strand_id
1 'polypeptide(L)'
;MKNTINYGAILAPALLFSACGTGQKEVAEKPLNIIHIMTDDHSYQTISAYGHALGKLAPTPNLDRLAAEGMLFRQAFVENSLSTPSRACLMTGLYSHQNGQRQLGKGIDTTKVFFSEILQQHGYQTGVVGKWHMQCEPKGFDYYHVLWDQGDYYNPEFKSKESNGKYVKEEGYATTLTTDHAIEFLEERDKHKPFCLLVHHKAPHRNWMPDTKYMDLYEDVEFPYPDTFNDNYATRCDAARTQEMSIDKNMTLVYDLKVDELKDKEAYKKEWNIDGWQASLDRMTPEQREAWIASYKPRNEKFINENLKGEDLVKWKYQRYIKDYVRCIKSIDDEVGRLIAYLEKEGLMDNTVIVYTSDQGFYMGEHGWFDKRFMYEESFRTPLIIRYPAKIKAGSECTALVQN
;
A
#
# COMPACT_ATOMS: atom_id res chain seq x y z
N MET A 1 81.56 -28.06 -38.63
CA MET A 1 80.93 -29.31 -38.18
C MET A 1 79.47 -29.03 -38.00
N LYS A 2 78.64 -29.55 -38.91
CA LYS A 2 77.14 -29.37 -38.90
C LYS A 2 76.57 -30.66 -38.34
N ASN A 3 75.88 -30.56 -37.21
CA ASN A 3 75.09 -31.67 -36.68
C ASN A 3 73.66 -31.50 -37.12
N THR A 4 73.21 -32.41 -37.89
CA THR A 4 71.81 -32.60 -38.35
C THR A 4 71.11 -33.50 -37.37
N ILE A 5 70.00 -33.02 -36.74
CA ILE A 5 69.16 -33.80 -35.87
C ILE A 5 67.92 -34.23 -36.69
N ASN A 6 67.74 -35.54 -36.83
CA ASN A 6 66.59 -36.17 -37.46
C ASN A 6 65.38 -36.20 -36.51
N TYR A 7 64.22 -35.68 -36.91
CA TYR A 7 62.96 -35.85 -36.23
C TYR A 7 62.22 -37.07 -36.80
N GLY A 8 62.15 -38.12 -36.04
CA GLY A 8 61.27 -39.25 -36.34
C GLY A 8 59.81 -38.89 -36.07
N ALA A 9 58.97 -39.10 -37.05
CA ALA A 9 57.53 -38.93 -36.95
C ALA A 9 56.92 -40.10 -36.18
N ILE A 10 56.32 -39.81 -35.02
CA ILE A 10 55.46 -40.78 -34.28
C ILE A 10 54.04 -40.53 -34.71
N LEU A 11 53.47 -41.48 -35.46
CA LEU A 11 52.03 -41.55 -35.74
C LEU A 11 51.27 -42.12 -34.49
N ALA A 12 50.51 -41.26 -33.80
CA ALA A 12 49.58 -41.69 -32.77
C ALA A 12 48.20 -41.89 -33.41
N PRO A 13 47.44 -42.96 -33.08
CA PRO A 13 46.10 -43.16 -33.59
C PRO A 13 45.12 -42.18 -32.92
N ALA A 14 44.40 -41.42 -33.75
CA ALA A 14 43.30 -40.60 -33.30
C ALA A 14 42.11 -41.47 -32.84
N LEU A 15 41.89 -41.59 -31.55
CA LEU A 15 40.66 -42.12 -30.97
C LEU A 15 39.57 -41.06 -31.10
N LEU A 16 38.64 -41.26 -32.03
CA LEU A 16 37.38 -40.54 -32.15
C LEU A 16 36.47 -40.90 -30.97
N PHE A 17 36.50 -40.09 -29.93
CA PHE A 17 35.42 -40.10 -28.93
C PHE A 17 34.21 -39.39 -29.54
N SER A 18 33.21 -40.14 -30.01
CA SER A 18 31.86 -39.62 -30.23
C SER A 18 31.25 -39.29 -28.88
N ALA A 19 31.39 -38.07 -28.44
CA ALA A 19 30.60 -37.51 -27.34
C ALA A 19 29.18 -37.35 -27.87
N CYS A 20 28.29 -38.34 -27.60
CA CYS A 20 26.85 -38.10 -27.58
C CYS A 20 26.58 -37.10 -26.43
N GLY A 21 26.75 -35.83 -26.69
CA GLY A 21 26.20 -34.76 -25.87
C GLY A 21 24.67 -34.82 -26.02
N THR A 22 23.98 -35.44 -25.06
CA THR A 22 22.57 -35.10 -24.81
C THR A 22 22.53 -33.64 -24.43
N GLY A 23 22.40 -32.77 -25.41
CA GLY A 23 22.10 -31.38 -25.20
C GLY A 23 20.76 -31.31 -24.48
N GLN A 24 20.78 -31.24 -23.16
CA GLN A 24 19.65 -30.67 -22.45
C GLN A 24 19.52 -29.25 -23.03
N LYS A 25 18.50 -29.05 -23.88
CA LYS A 25 18.03 -27.71 -24.18
C LYS A 25 17.71 -27.09 -22.81
N GLU A 26 18.53 -26.13 -22.35
CA GLU A 26 18.09 -25.23 -21.31
C GLU A 26 16.76 -24.67 -21.78
N VAL A 27 15.68 -25.11 -21.15
CA VAL A 27 14.38 -24.47 -21.32
C VAL A 27 14.57 -23.08 -20.74
N ALA A 28 14.65 -22.08 -21.62
CA ALA A 28 14.76 -20.69 -21.17
C ALA A 28 13.63 -20.45 -20.17
N GLU A 29 13.98 -20.14 -18.93
CA GLU A 29 12.99 -19.87 -17.89
C GLU A 29 12.10 -18.72 -18.41
N LYS A 30 10.77 -18.94 -18.37
CA LYS A 30 9.81 -17.92 -18.78
C LYS A 30 9.98 -16.70 -17.87
N PRO A 31 10.13 -15.48 -18.42
CA PRO A 31 10.24 -14.29 -17.58
C PRO A 31 9.07 -14.19 -16.61
N LEU A 32 9.36 -13.80 -15.36
CA LEU A 32 8.37 -13.69 -14.30
C LEU A 32 7.50 -12.45 -14.48
N ASN A 33 6.23 -12.56 -14.18
CA ASN A 33 5.38 -11.39 -13.96
C ASN A 33 5.57 -10.85 -12.55
N ILE A 34 5.33 -9.57 -12.37
CA ILE A 34 5.44 -8.87 -11.08
C ILE A 34 4.15 -8.12 -10.83
N ILE A 35 3.56 -8.33 -9.65
CA ILE A 35 2.48 -7.50 -9.12
C ILE A 35 2.96 -6.95 -7.79
N HIS A 36 3.00 -5.62 -7.68
CA HIS A 36 3.34 -4.91 -6.47
C HIS A 36 2.11 -4.17 -5.95
N ILE A 37 1.50 -4.69 -4.88
CA ILE A 37 0.34 -4.10 -4.21
C ILE A 37 0.85 -3.25 -3.07
N MET A 38 0.60 -1.95 -3.10
CA MET A 38 0.98 -1.03 -2.04
C MET A 38 -0.24 -0.25 -1.56
N THR A 39 -0.38 -0.19 -0.26
CA THR A 39 -1.39 0.62 0.42
C THR A 39 -0.77 1.89 0.99
N ASP A 40 -1.60 2.84 1.37
CA ASP A 40 -1.18 4.12 1.95
C ASP A 40 -1.52 4.15 3.43
N ASP A 41 -0.50 4.19 4.29
CA ASP A 41 -0.66 4.21 5.76
C ASP A 41 -1.18 2.89 6.38
N HIS A 42 -0.88 1.72 5.82
CA HIS A 42 -1.33 0.46 6.38
C HIS A 42 -0.38 -0.09 7.44
N SER A 43 -0.80 -0.01 8.71
CA SER A 43 -0.06 -0.61 9.83
C SER A 43 -0.07 -2.14 9.76
N TYR A 44 1.11 -2.77 9.91
CA TYR A 44 1.22 -4.24 9.99
C TYR A 44 0.35 -4.85 11.11
N GLN A 45 0.03 -4.08 12.15
CA GLN A 45 -0.77 -4.50 13.30
C GLN A 45 -2.21 -4.88 12.94
N THR A 46 -2.70 -4.41 11.82
CA THR A 46 -4.07 -4.65 11.34
C THR A 46 -4.17 -5.73 10.26
N ILE A 47 -3.07 -6.45 10.01
CA ILE A 47 -3.06 -7.67 9.20
C ILE A 47 -2.99 -8.87 10.13
N SER A 48 -3.99 -9.77 10.07
CA SER A 48 -4.14 -10.86 11.03
C SER A 48 -2.96 -11.86 11.01
N ALA A 49 -2.30 -12.06 9.88
CA ALA A 49 -1.10 -12.89 9.76
C ALA A 49 0.07 -12.45 10.66
N TYR A 50 0.15 -11.16 11.02
CA TYR A 50 1.16 -10.67 11.97
C TYR A 50 0.86 -11.03 13.43
N GLY A 51 -0.37 -11.46 13.74
CA GLY A 51 -0.74 -11.97 15.07
C GLY A 51 -1.04 -10.89 16.11
N HIS A 52 -1.10 -9.60 15.73
CA HIS A 52 -1.48 -8.52 16.63
C HIS A 52 -2.97 -8.56 16.99
N ALA A 53 -3.33 -8.01 18.17
CA ALA A 53 -4.71 -8.03 18.66
C ALA A 53 -5.71 -7.33 17.71
N LEU A 54 -5.32 -6.23 17.08
CA LEU A 54 -6.17 -5.52 16.12
C LEU A 54 -6.51 -6.39 14.91
N GLY A 55 -5.52 -7.04 14.29
CA GLY A 55 -5.72 -7.94 13.16
C GLY A 55 -6.53 -9.19 13.53
N LYS A 56 -6.44 -9.68 14.78
CA LYS A 56 -7.28 -10.81 15.23
C LYS A 56 -8.76 -10.44 15.35
N LEU A 57 -9.08 -9.21 15.73
CA LEU A 57 -10.44 -8.70 15.83
C LEU A 57 -11.01 -8.26 14.49
N ALA A 58 -10.16 -7.83 13.56
CA ALA A 58 -10.51 -7.43 12.21
C ALA A 58 -9.69 -8.27 11.20
N PRO A 59 -10.05 -9.55 10.95
CA PRO A 59 -9.25 -10.46 10.14
C PRO A 59 -9.18 -10.07 8.67
N THR A 60 -8.03 -10.36 8.06
CA THR A 60 -7.69 -10.10 6.66
C THR A 60 -7.41 -11.42 5.91
N PRO A 61 -8.42 -12.26 5.63
CA PRO A 61 -8.23 -13.63 5.17
C PRO A 61 -7.49 -13.74 3.83
N ASN A 62 -7.62 -12.77 2.92
CA ASN A 62 -6.94 -12.80 1.63
C ASN A 62 -5.46 -12.43 1.76
N LEU A 63 -5.11 -11.47 2.63
CA LEU A 63 -3.73 -11.16 2.97
C LEU A 63 -3.08 -12.31 3.76
N ASP A 64 -3.83 -12.95 4.67
CA ASP A 64 -3.38 -14.13 5.39
C ASP A 64 -3.09 -15.30 4.43
N ARG A 65 -3.91 -15.46 3.39
CA ARG A 65 -3.68 -16.42 2.33
C ARG A 65 -2.36 -16.13 1.59
N LEU A 66 -2.09 -14.87 1.22
CA LEU A 66 -0.80 -14.50 0.61
C LEU A 66 0.38 -14.84 1.51
N ALA A 67 0.27 -14.58 2.81
CA ALA A 67 1.29 -14.93 3.79
C ALA A 67 1.47 -16.46 3.91
N ALA A 68 0.38 -17.22 3.93
CA ALA A 68 0.40 -18.68 4.00
C ALA A 68 0.98 -19.35 2.73
N GLU A 69 0.78 -18.73 1.56
CA GLU A 69 1.34 -19.20 0.29
C GLU A 69 2.73 -18.60 -0.02
N GLY A 70 3.19 -17.64 0.76
CA GLY A 70 4.44 -16.91 0.56
C GLY A 70 5.31 -16.83 1.81
N MET A 71 5.97 -15.70 1.98
CA MET A 71 6.82 -15.35 3.13
C MET A 71 6.34 -14.07 3.78
N LEU A 72 6.19 -14.10 5.10
CA LEU A 72 5.89 -12.94 5.93
C LEU A 72 7.20 -12.34 6.47
N PHE A 73 7.43 -11.07 6.21
CA PHE A 73 8.60 -10.35 6.73
C PHE A 73 8.25 -9.67 8.04
N ARG A 74 8.96 -10.02 9.11
CA ARG A 74 8.72 -9.48 10.45
C ARG A 74 9.36 -8.11 10.68
N GLN A 75 10.38 -7.75 9.89
CA GLN A 75 11.19 -6.54 10.09
C GLN A 75 11.43 -5.83 8.74
N ALA A 76 10.35 -5.35 8.13
CA ALA A 76 10.41 -4.50 6.94
C ALA A 76 10.19 -3.04 7.35
N PHE A 77 11.02 -2.15 6.83
CA PHE A 77 11.05 -0.72 7.19
C PHE A 77 11.08 0.14 5.94
N VAL A 78 10.59 1.37 6.07
CA VAL A 78 10.73 2.41 5.04
C VAL A 78 11.86 3.36 5.40
N GLU A 79 12.50 3.96 4.40
CA GLU A 79 13.58 4.93 4.63
C GLU A 79 13.04 6.30 5.06
N ASN A 80 11.79 6.58 4.73
CA ASN A 80 11.13 7.84 5.06
C ASN A 80 9.64 7.61 5.24
N SER A 81 9.12 7.89 6.41
CA SER A 81 7.71 7.65 6.77
C SER A 81 6.81 8.80 6.31
N LEU A 82 6.87 9.12 5.02
CA LEU A 82 6.00 10.04 4.29
C LEU A 82 5.75 9.52 2.87
N SER A 83 4.52 9.60 2.38
CA SER A 83 4.11 8.97 1.12
C SER A 83 5.01 9.32 -0.07
N THR A 84 5.18 10.60 -0.44
CA THR A 84 6.00 10.97 -1.61
C THR A 84 7.46 10.56 -1.46
N PRO A 85 8.16 10.80 -0.32
CA PRO A 85 9.52 10.32 -0.11
C PRO A 85 9.66 8.80 -0.17
N SER A 86 8.79 8.04 0.49
CA SER A 86 8.83 6.58 0.45
C SER A 86 8.62 6.04 -0.96
N ARG A 87 7.62 6.55 -1.69
CA ARG A 87 7.35 6.19 -3.09
C ARG A 87 8.53 6.56 -4.01
N ALA A 88 9.22 7.67 -3.75
CA ALA A 88 10.43 8.04 -4.47
C ALA A 88 11.57 7.06 -4.21
N CYS A 89 11.75 6.58 -2.98
CA CYS A 89 12.73 5.54 -2.66
C CYS A 89 12.41 4.24 -3.40
N LEU A 90 11.15 3.80 -3.36
CA LEU A 90 10.68 2.62 -4.12
C LEU A 90 10.98 2.74 -5.62
N MET A 91 10.61 3.87 -6.24
CA MET A 91 10.75 4.03 -7.68
C MET A 91 12.20 4.13 -8.16
N THR A 92 13.08 4.69 -7.33
CA THR A 92 14.48 4.96 -7.73
C THR A 92 15.49 3.97 -7.16
N GLY A 93 15.13 3.19 -6.12
CA GLY A 93 16.07 2.38 -5.35
C GLY A 93 17.12 3.21 -4.60
N LEU A 94 16.83 4.50 -4.32
CA LEU A 94 17.76 5.44 -3.68
C LEU A 94 17.14 6.02 -2.42
N TYR A 95 17.96 6.19 -1.38
CA TYR A 95 17.55 6.89 -0.16
C TYR A 95 17.09 8.33 -0.43
N SER A 96 16.21 8.87 0.39
CA SER A 96 15.66 10.23 0.24
C SER A 96 16.71 11.32 0.09
N HIS A 97 17.88 11.20 0.73
CA HIS A 97 18.97 12.15 0.58
C HIS A 97 19.72 12.04 -0.77
N GLN A 98 19.63 10.88 -1.44
CA GLN A 98 20.26 10.63 -2.75
C GLN A 98 19.31 10.95 -3.91
N ASN A 99 18.00 10.64 -3.75
CA ASN A 99 17.00 10.95 -4.77
C ASN A 99 16.47 12.39 -4.66
N GLY A 100 16.78 13.11 -3.57
CA GLY A 100 16.39 14.49 -3.33
C GLY A 100 15.00 14.69 -2.74
N GLN A 101 14.17 13.63 -2.66
CA GLN A 101 12.81 13.70 -2.17
C GLN A 101 12.75 13.45 -0.66
N ARG A 102 12.91 14.53 0.14
CA ARG A 102 12.99 14.44 1.61
C ARG A 102 11.68 14.75 2.33
N GLN A 103 10.75 15.42 1.65
CA GLN A 103 9.52 15.95 2.25
C GLN A 103 8.40 16.02 1.20
N LEU A 104 7.18 16.28 1.64
CA LEU A 104 6.03 16.56 0.77
C LEU A 104 6.18 17.90 0.05
N GLY A 105 5.34 18.15 -0.97
CA GLY A 105 5.22 19.45 -1.63
C GLY A 105 6.23 19.73 -2.75
N LYS A 106 7.16 18.82 -3.00
CA LYS A 106 8.03 18.85 -4.19
C LYS A 106 7.81 17.60 -5.01
N GLY A 107 7.85 17.73 -6.33
CA GLY A 107 7.84 16.57 -7.22
C GLY A 107 9.17 15.82 -7.14
N ILE A 108 9.13 14.53 -7.47
CA ILE A 108 10.32 13.71 -7.59
C ILE A 108 11.23 14.23 -8.71
N ASP A 109 12.53 14.11 -8.55
CA ASP A 109 13.50 14.40 -9.61
C ASP A 109 13.39 13.38 -10.76
N THR A 110 12.72 13.78 -11.84
CA THR A 110 12.47 12.95 -13.01
C THR A 110 13.71 12.66 -13.85
N THR A 111 14.88 13.25 -13.52
CA THR A 111 16.16 12.88 -14.16
C THR A 111 16.71 11.57 -13.60
N LYS A 112 16.24 11.12 -12.44
CA LYS A 112 16.57 9.81 -11.87
C LYS A 112 15.96 8.70 -12.71
N VAL A 113 16.65 7.57 -12.78
CA VAL A 113 16.13 6.36 -13.41
C VAL A 113 15.14 5.70 -12.49
N PHE A 114 13.95 5.36 -13.01
CA PHE A 114 12.95 4.59 -12.30
C PHE A 114 13.07 3.11 -12.70
N PHE A 115 12.83 2.21 -11.75
CA PHE A 115 12.94 0.77 -12.05
C PHE A 115 11.97 0.32 -13.16
N SER A 116 10.85 1.01 -13.31
CA SER A 116 9.89 0.79 -14.40
C SER A 116 10.51 0.99 -15.78
N GLU A 117 11.37 1.99 -15.95
CA GLU A 117 12.10 2.23 -17.22
C GLU A 117 13.09 1.08 -17.51
N ILE A 118 13.75 0.56 -16.47
CA ILE A 118 14.65 -0.59 -16.61
C ILE A 118 13.88 -1.82 -17.05
N LEU A 119 12.72 -2.09 -16.46
CA LEU A 119 11.86 -3.22 -16.84
C LEU A 119 11.36 -3.09 -18.29
N GLN A 120 10.94 -1.91 -18.74
CA GLN A 120 10.57 -1.68 -20.14
C GLN A 120 11.72 -1.99 -21.09
N GLN A 121 12.96 -1.55 -20.77
CA GLN A 121 14.15 -1.85 -21.58
C GLN A 121 14.44 -3.35 -21.66
N HIS A 122 13.95 -4.15 -20.70
CA HIS A 122 14.06 -5.62 -20.67
C HIS A 122 12.81 -6.33 -21.19
N GLY A 123 11.93 -5.62 -21.89
CA GLY A 123 10.78 -6.21 -22.60
C GLY A 123 9.54 -6.41 -21.73
N TYR A 124 9.50 -5.89 -20.52
CA TYR A 124 8.30 -5.91 -19.70
C TYR A 124 7.28 -4.90 -20.21
N GLN A 125 6.01 -5.28 -20.14
CA GLN A 125 4.90 -4.33 -20.19
C GLN A 125 4.62 -3.82 -18.78
N THR A 126 4.58 -2.50 -18.60
CA THR A 126 4.52 -1.88 -17.28
C THR A 126 3.21 -1.12 -17.08
N GLY A 127 2.59 -1.31 -15.93
CA GLY A 127 1.37 -0.61 -15.53
C GLY A 127 1.45 -0.04 -14.12
N VAL A 128 0.76 1.09 -13.89
CA VAL A 128 0.52 1.64 -12.55
C VAL A 128 -0.90 2.14 -12.43
N VAL A 129 -1.60 1.73 -11.36
CA VAL A 129 -2.97 2.13 -11.07
C VAL A 129 -3.13 2.63 -9.63
N GLY A 130 -4.06 3.57 -9.41
CA GLY A 130 -4.35 4.12 -8.10
C GLY A 130 -3.46 5.29 -7.70
N LYS A 131 -3.03 5.36 -6.45
CA LYS A 131 -2.31 6.52 -5.91
C LYS A 131 -0.88 6.62 -6.45
N TRP A 132 -0.60 7.67 -7.21
CA TRP A 132 0.75 8.02 -7.67
C TRP A 132 1.45 9.01 -6.73
N HIS A 133 0.87 10.16 -6.51
CA HIS A 133 1.27 11.19 -5.52
C HIS A 133 2.75 11.61 -5.57
N MET A 134 3.37 11.66 -6.75
CA MET A 134 4.76 12.09 -6.92
C MET A 134 4.92 13.41 -7.69
N GLN A 135 3.81 14.10 -7.96
CA GLN A 135 3.76 15.40 -8.63
C GLN A 135 4.52 15.45 -9.98
N CYS A 136 4.54 14.32 -10.66
CA CYS A 136 5.04 14.17 -12.02
C CYS A 136 4.19 13.16 -12.78
N GLU A 137 4.31 13.12 -14.11
CA GLU A 137 3.69 12.06 -14.91
C GLU A 137 4.31 10.69 -14.56
N PRO A 138 3.51 9.60 -14.60
CA PRO A 138 4.03 8.25 -14.43
C PRO A 138 5.07 7.93 -15.50
N LYS A 139 6.34 7.80 -15.08
CA LYS A 139 7.49 7.61 -15.95
C LYS A 139 7.84 6.12 -16.06
N GLY A 140 8.05 5.62 -17.28
CA GLY A 140 8.38 4.22 -17.52
C GLY A 140 7.18 3.27 -17.41
N PHE A 141 5.97 3.77 -17.70
CA PHE A 141 4.75 2.95 -17.73
C PHE A 141 4.08 2.99 -19.10
N ASP A 142 3.69 1.83 -19.59
CA ASP A 142 2.91 1.66 -20.83
C ASP A 142 1.44 1.99 -20.60
N TYR A 143 0.93 1.64 -19.44
CA TYR A 143 -0.44 1.87 -18.97
C TYR A 143 -0.44 2.57 -17.62
N TYR A 144 -1.32 3.53 -17.43
CA TYR A 144 -1.58 4.10 -16.10
C TYR A 144 -3.01 4.62 -15.97
N HIS A 145 -3.59 4.39 -14.79
CA HIS A 145 -4.78 5.06 -14.27
C HIS A 145 -4.49 5.53 -12.86
N VAL A 146 -4.15 6.82 -12.71
CA VAL A 146 -3.64 7.36 -11.43
C VAL A 146 -4.57 8.41 -10.85
N LEU A 147 -4.77 8.32 -9.53
CA LEU A 147 -5.59 9.24 -8.76
C LEU A 147 -5.01 10.66 -8.77
N TRP A 148 -5.91 11.66 -8.74
CA TRP A 148 -5.53 13.03 -8.48
C TRP A 148 -4.99 13.18 -7.05
N ASP A 149 -3.82 13.78 -6.88
CA ASP A 149 -3.16 14.06 -5.61
C ASP A 149 -3.21 12.86 -4.62
N GLN A 150 -3.86 13.03 -3.47
CA GLN A 150 -4.08 11.97 -2.45
C GLN A 150 -5.21 11.00 -2.84
N GLY A 151 -6.03 11.35 -3.81
CA GLY A 151 -7.25 10.65 -4.17
C GLY A 151 -8.39 10.85 -3.18
N ASP A 152 -9.60 10.68 -3.66
CA ASP A 152 -10.84 10.66 -2.86
C ASP A 152 -11.32 9.22 -2.68
N TYR A 153 -12.03 8.93 -1.59
CA TYR A 153 -12.58 7.59 -1.37
C TYR A 153 -13.78 7.28 -2.25
N TYR A 154 -14.65 8.28 -2.43
CA TYR A 154 -15.85 8.15 -3.26
C TYR A 154 -15.73 8.95 -4.55
N ASN A 155 -16.09 8.32 -5.65
CA ASN A 155 -16.15 8.91 -6.98
C ASN A 155 -14.87 9.71 -7.30
N PRO A 156 -13.69 9.09 -7.18
CA PRO A 156 -12.39 9.75 -7.36
C PRO A 156 -12.20 10.21 -8.81
N GLU A 157 -11.18 11.05 -9.01
CA GLU A 157 -10.73 11.43 -10.34
C GLU A 157 -9.44 10.68 -10.69
N PHE A 158 -9.46 10.04 -11.85
CA PHE A 158 -8.30 9.37 -12.43
C PHE A 158 -7.79 10.08 -13.66
N LYS A 159 -6.48 9.97 -13.88
CA LYS A 159 -5.81 10.36 -15.11
C LYS A 159 -5.19 9.13 -15.76
N SER A 160 -5.44 8.96 -17.07
CA SER A 160 -4.85 7.93 -17.91
C SER A 160 -4.13 8.54 -19.12
N LYS A 161 -3.48 7.70 -19.91
CA LYS A 161 -2.92 8.13 -21.21
C LYS A 161 -4.01 8.62 -22.15
N GLU A 162 -5.16 7.99 -22.17
CA GLU A 162 -6.31 8.25 -23.04
C GLU A 162 -7.03 9.53 -22.64
N SER A 163 -6.90 9.98 -21.40
CA SER A 163 -7.57 11.19 -20.89
C SER A 163 -6.94 12.52 -21.36
N ASN A 164 -5.87 12.45 -22.19
CA ASN A 164 -5.13 13.62 -22.67
C ASN A 164 -4.66 14.56 -21.55
N GLY A 165 -4.16 13.97 -20.47
CA GLY A 165 -3.64 14.68 -19.30
C GLY A 165 -4.69 15.26 -18.36
N LYS A 166 -5.98 14.96 -18.58
CA LYS A 166 -7.07 15.41 -17.72
C LYS A 166 -7.41 14.36 -16.68
N TYR A 167 -7.82 14.83 -15.51
CA TYR A 167 -8.46 13.98 -14.51
C TYR A 167 -9.94 13.85 -14.82
N VAL A 168 -10.46 12.63 -14.81
CA VAL A 168 -11.85 12.29 -15.10
C VAL A 168 -12.45 11.62 -13.87
N LYS A 169 -13.61 12.10 -13.42
CA LYS A 169 -14.35 11.54 -12.30
C LYS A 169 -14.95 10.19 -12.71
N GLU A 170 -14.73 9.18 -11.89
CA GLU A 170 -15.31 7.85 -12.04
C GLU A 170 -16.20 7.54 -10.85
N GLU A 171 -17.41 7.01 -11.10
CA GLU A 171 -18.34 6.65 -10.05
C GLU A 171 -17.95 5.33 -9.41
N GLY A 172 -17.82 5.32 -8.09
CA GLY A 172 -17.50 4.12 -7.32
C GLY A 172 -16.64 4.41 -6.10
N TYR A 173 -16.16 3.34 -5.48
CA TYR A 173 -15.25 3.41 -4.35
C TYR A 173 -13.80 3.22 -4.82
N ALA A 174 -12.89 4.09 -4.39
CA ALA A 174 -11.53 4.17 -4.92
C ALA A 174 -10.75 2.84 -4.89
N THR A 175 -10.91 2.05 -3.83
CA THR A 175 -10.20 0.77 -3.70
C THR A 175 -10.69 -0.23 -4.76
N THR A 176 -11.99 -0.28 -5.01
CA THR A 176 -12.61 -1.12 -6.04
C THR A 176 -12.19 -0.68 -7.44
N LEU A 177 -12.31 0.62 -7.75
CA LEU A 177 -11.92 1.17 -9.06
C LEU A 177 -10.43 0.95 -9.36
N THR A 178 -9.56 1.08 -8.34
CA THR A 178 -8.12 0.78 -8.51
C THR A 178 -7.90 -0.68 -8.94
N THR A 179 -8.66 -1.62 -8.37
CA THR A 179 -8.57 -3.03 -8.77
C THR A 179 -9.22 -3.28 -10.12
N ASP A 180 -10.29 -2.58 -10.48
CA ASP A 180 -10.88 -2.64 -11.82
C ASP A 180 -9.85 -2.28 -12.88
N HIS A 181 -9.14 -1.16 -12.73
CA HIS A 181 -8.08 -0.76 -13.65
C HIS A 181 -6.88 -1.71 -13.64
N ALA A 182 -6.59 -2.37 -12.52
CA ALA A 182 -5.57 -3.42 -12.47
C ALA A 182 -5.97 -4.64 -13.32
N ILE A 183 -7.23 -5.06 -13.25
CA ILE A 183 -7.77 -6.16 -14.03
C ILE A 183 -7.85 -5.77 -15.52
N GLU A 184 -8.30 -4.55 -15.84
CA GLU A 184 -8.32 -4.02 -17.21
C GLU A 184 -6.93 -4.09 -17.86
N PHE A 185 -5.88 -3.61 -17.17
CA PHE A 185 -4.51 -3.78 -17.67
C PHE A 185 -4.16 -5.24 -17.93
N LEU A 186 -4.53 -6.16 -17.03
CA LEU A 186 -4.25 -7.59 -17.18
C LEU A 186 -5.03 -8.21 -18.33
N GLU A 187 -6.21 -7.72 -18.68
CA GLU A 187 -7.02 -8.17 -19.81
C GLU A 187 -6.46 -7.67 -21.14
N GLU A 188 -6.07 -6.40 -21.21
CA GLU A 188 -5.62 -5.71 -22.42
C GLU A 188 -4.14 -5.92 -22.75
N ARG A 189 -3.33 -6.43 -21.80
CA ARG A 189 -1.90 -6.60 -21.98
C ARG A 189 -1.55 -7.52 -23.16
N ASP A 190 -0.37 -7.34 -23.74
CA ASP A 190 0.25 -8.32 -24.63
C ASP A 190 0.61 -9.60 -23.85
N LYS A 191 -0.17 -10.67 -24.06
CA LYS A 191 -0.01 -11.95 -23.36
C LYS A 191 1.30 -12.69 -23.67
N HIS A 192 2.07 -12.21 -24.65
CA HIS A 192 3.38 -12.75 -25.02
C HIS A 192 4.54 -12.09 -24.27
N LYS A 193 4.28 -11.00 -23.54
CA LYS A 193 5.28 -10.28 -22.75
C LYS A 193 5.09 -10.52 -21.25
N PRO A 194 6.19 -10.53 -20.48
CA PRO A 194 6.09 -10.41 -19.03
C PRO A 194 5.56 -9.01 -18.67
N PHE A 195 4.94 -8.90 -17.52
CA PHE A 195 4.43 -7.62 -17.05
C PHE A 195 4.91 -7.29 -15.63
N CYS A 196 4.96 -5.97 -15.35
CA CYS A 196 5.07 -5.42 -14.00
C CYS A 196 3.92 -4.46 -13.78
N LEU A 197 3.05 -4.77 -12.82
CA LEU A 197 1.89 -3.97 -12.46
C LEU A 197 2.00 -3.47 -11.02
N LEU A 198 1.94 -2.16 -10.84
CA LEU A 198 1.85 -1.51 -9.54
C LEU A 198 0.38 -1.21 -9.25
N VAL A 199 -0.15 -1.76 -8.16
CA VAL A 199 -1.51 -1.53 -7.67
C VAL A 199 -1.42 -0.76 -6.36
N HIS A 200 -1.60 0.55 -6.43
CA HIS A 200 -1.37 1.45 -5.31
C HIS A 200 -2.69 1.99 -4.76
N HIS A 201 -3.19 1.38 -3.70
CA HIS A 201 -4.42 1.82 -3.06
C HIS A 201 -4.22 3.12 -2.26
N LYS A 202 -5.23 4.02 -2.31
CA LYS A 202 -5.33 5.16 -1.40
C LYS A 202 -5.59 4.72 0.05
N ALA A 203 -6.43 3.73 0.23
CA ALA A 203 -6.80 3.23 1.56
C ALA A 203 -5.59 2.57 2.26
N PRO A 204 -5.52 2.63 3.59
CA PRO A 204 -6.39 3.29 4.54
C PRO A 204 -5.97 4.72 4.94
N HIS A 205 -5.41 5.54 4.04
CA HIS A 205 -5.02 6.92 4.35
C HIS A 205 -6.16 7.75 4.98
N ARG A 206 -5.80 8.68 5.88
CA ARG A 206 -6.70 9.69 6.46
C ARG A 206 -7.57 10.31 5.34
N ASN A 207 -8.87 10.42 5.47
CA ASN A 207 -9.72 10.41 6.68
C ASN A 207 -10.55 9.11 6.86
N TRP A 208 -10.09 7.98 6.37
CA TRP A 208 -10.67 6.64 6.61
C TRP A 208 -12.18 6.57 6.34
N MET A 209 -12.61 6.89 5.14
CA MET A 209 -14.01 6.75 4.76
C MET A 209 -14.28 5.33 4.24
N PRO A 210 -15.01 4.50 4.97
CA PRO A 210 -15.28 3.12 4.56
C PRO A 210 -16.16 3.05 3.31
N ASP A 211 -16.06 1.96 2.56
CA ASP A 211 -17.06 1.61 1.56
C ASP A 211 -18.44 1.44 2.21
N THR A 212 -19.52 1.80 1.50
CA THR A 212 -20.89 1.73 2.00
C THR A 212 -21.26 0.36 2.56
N LYS A 213 -20.75 -0.71 1.96
CA LYS A 213 -20.98 -2.11 2.41
C LYS A 213 -20.34 -2.47 3.75
N TYR A 214 -19.39 -1.64 4.27
CA TYR A 214 -18.68 -1.92 5.52
C TYR A 214 -18.88 -0.89 6.61
N MET A 215 -19.70 0.13 6.40
CA MET A 215 -19.88 1.23 7.35
C MET A 215 -20.31 0.78 8.76
N ASP A 216 -21.03 -0.33 8.86
CA ASP A 216 -21.53 -0.86 10.14
C ASP A 216 -20.71 -2.03 10.70
N LEU A 217 -19.70 -2.49 9.94
CA LEU A 217 -18.84 -3.59 10.36
C LEU A 217 -18.06 -3.19 11.63
N TYR A 218 -17.91 -4.13 12.57
CA TYR A 218 -17.22 -3.94 13.85
C TYR A 218 -17.83 -2.90 14.80
N GLU A 219 -19.10 -2.49 14.62
CA GLU A 219 -19.71 -1.48 15.49
C GLU A 219 -19.75 -1.94 16.95
N ASP A 220 -20.06 -3.22 17.19
CA ASP A 220 -20.14 -3.82 18.52
C ASP A 220 -18.81 -4.35 19.06
N VAL A 221 -17.70 -4.17 18.30
CA VAL A 221 -16.35 -4.60 18.71
C VAL A 221 -15.69 -3.48 19.49
N GLU A 222 -15.15 -3.81 20.66
CA GLU A 222 -14.24 -2.93 21.39
C GLU A 222 -12.77 -3.32 21.09
N PHE A 223 -12.03 -2.42 20.48
CA PHE A 223 -10.62 -2.63 20.16
C PHE A 223 -9.76 -2.30 21.36
N PRO A 224 -8.74 -3.12 21.68
CA PRO A 224 -7.85 -2.89 22.81
C PRO A 224 -7.03 -1.61 22.62
N TYR A 225 -6.76 -0.92 23.72
CA TYR A 225 -5.83 0.20 23.74
C TYR A 225 -4.40 -0.33 23.84
N PRO A 226 -3.42 0.28 23.13
CA PRO A 226 -2.02 -0.09 23.32
C PRO A 226 -1.52 0.30 24.73
N ASP A 227 -0.54 -0.41 25.24
CA ASP A 227 0.02 -0.16 26.59
C ASP A 227 0.52 1.28 26.78
N THR A 228 0.97 1.91 25.70
CA THR A 228 1.47 3.28 25.69
C THR A 228 0.40 4.33 25.38
N PHE A 229 -0.89 3.95 25.32
CA PHE A 229 -1.98 4.87 24.95
C PHE A 229 -2.01 6.15 25.80
N ASN A 230 -1.75 6.02 27.08
CA ASN A 230 -1.71 7.13 28.05
C ASN A 230 -0.25 7.57 28.38
N ASP A 231 0.66 7.60 27.37
CA ASP A 231 2.03 8.07 27.56
C ASP A 231 2.04 9.53 28.04
N ASN A 232 2.74 9.81 29.13
CA ASN A 232 2.88 11.16 29.68
C ASN A 232 4.09 11.92 29.13
N TYR A 233 4.87 11.29 28.26
CA TYR A 233 6.10 11.79 27.63
C TYR A 233 7.19 12.28 28.59
N ALA A 234 7.17 11.89 29.87
CA ALA A 234 8.09 12.39 30.89
C ALA A 234 9.56 12.11 30.54
N THR A 235 9.84 11.00 29.85
CA THR A 235 11.19 10.60 29.43
C THR A 235 11.47 10.86 27.95
N ARG A 236 10.57 11.59 27.24
CA ARG A 236 10.67 11.86 25.81
C ARG A 236 11.32 13.23 25.56
N CYS A 237 11.85 13.40 24.33
CA CYS A 237 12.34 14.70 23.86
C CYS A 237 11.19 15.69 23.63
N ASP A 238 11.52 16.98 23.48
CA ASP A 238 10.52 18.04 23.27
C ASP A 238 9.70 17.82 22.01
N ALA A 239 10.31 17.31 20.94
CA ALA A 239 9.58 17.00 19.71
C ALA A 239 8.42 16.03 19.94
N ALA A 240 8.60 14.99 20.75
CA ALA A 240 7.53 14.05 21.09
C ALA A 240 6.44 14.66 21.97
N ARG A 241 6.80 15.65 22.81
CA ARG A 241 5.82 16.37 23.66
C ARG A 241 5.01 17.41 22.91
N THR A 242 5.57 17.99 21.83
CA THR A 242 4.97 19.12 21.08
C THR A 242 4.43 18.71 19.71
N GLN A 243 4.46 17.41 19.38
CA GLN A 243 3.94 16.91 18.11
C GLN A 243 2.43 17.19 17.93
N GLU A 244 1.97 17.16 16.68
CA GLU A 244 0.59 17.46 16.29
C GLU A 244 -0.15 16.21 15.77
N MET A 245 0.06 15.06 16.42
CA MET A 245 -0.53 13.77 16.04
C MET A 245 -1.36 13.14 17.17
N SER A 246 -1.70 13.88 18.22
CA SER A 246 -2.41 13.30 19.35
C SER A 246 -3.89 13.10 19.05
N ILE A 247 -4.43 11.93 19.44
CA ILE A 247 -5.85 11.61 19.37
C ILE A 247 -6.67 12.61 20.19
N ASP A 248 -6.16 13.02 21.34
CA ASP A 248 -6.81 13.99 22.21
C ASP A 248 -7.00 15.35 21.51
N LYS A 249 -5.90 15.98 21.05
CA LYS A 249 -5.89 17.39 20.64
C LYS A 249 -5.99 17.60 19.12
N ASN A 250 -5.42 16.71 18.32
CA ASN A 250 -5.21 16.94 16.89
C ASN A 250 -6.17 16.15 15.99
N MET A 251 -6.78 15.07 16.51
CA MET A 251 -7.80 14.33 15.78
C MET A 251 -9.12 15.09 15.83
N THR A 252 -9.60 15.56 14.68
CA THR A 252 -10.80 16.39 14.56
C THR A 252 -12.08 15.57 14.65
N LEU A 253 -13.13 16.14 15.22
CA LEU A 253 -14.43 15.47 15.31
C LEU A 253 -15.15 15.44 13.96
N VAL A 254 -15.03 16.48 13.15
CA VAL A 254 -15.73 16.57 11.88
C VAL A 254 -14.99 15.81 10.77
N TYR A 255 -13.77 16.23 10.43
CA TYR A 255 -13.06 15.64 9.28
C TYR A 255 -12.60 14.20 9.55
N ASP A 256 -11.99 13.93 10.70
CA ASP A 256 -11.46 12.61 11.01
C ASP A 256 -12.53 11.63 11.49
N LEU A 257 -13.40 12.08 12.38
CA LEU A 257 -14.35 11.22 13.08
C LEU A 257 -15.79 11.34 12.53
N LYS A 258 -15.99 12.17 11.50
CA LYS A 258 -17.21 12.25 10.68
C LYS A 258 -18.48 12.63 11.46
N VAL A 259 -18.33 13.44 12.52
CA VAL A 259 -19.46 13.99 13.27
C VAL A 259 -19.98 15.23 12.54
N ASP A 260 -20.64 14.99 11.38
CA ASP A 260 -21.10 16.02 10.45
C ASP A 260 -22.02 17.06 11.12
N GLU A 261 -22.79 16.65 12.10
CA GLU A 261 -23.74 17.48 12.86
C GLU A 261 -23.06 18.58 13.67
N LEU A 262 -21.73 18.54 13.80
CA LEU A 262 -20.95 19.56 14.50
C LEU A 262 -20.38 20.63 13.58
N LYS A 263 -20.30 20.41 12.27
CA LYS A 263 -19.57 21.27 11.32
C LYS A 263 -20.01 22.73 11.32
N ASP A 264 -21.32 22.99 11.53
CA ASP A 264 -21.91 24.32 11.53
C ASP A 264 -21.92 25.00 12.91
N LYS A 265 -21.52 24.28 13.98
CA LYS A 265 -21.43 24.83 15.31
C LYS A 265 -20.15 25.67 15.47
N GLU A 266 -20.26 26.86 16.05
CA GLU A 266 -19.19 27.85 16.15
C GLU A 266 -17.87 27.27 16.72
N ALA A 267 -17.95 26.35 17.68
CA ALA A 267 -16.79 25.72 18.32
C ALA A 267 -15.96 24.85 17.35
N TYR A 268 -16.55 24.37 16.26
CA TYR A 268 -15.94 23.40 15.34
C TYR A 268 -15.65 23.97 13.95
N LYS A 269 -16.19 25.14 13.58
CA LYS A 269 -15.95 25.79 12.27
C LYS A 269 -14.50 26.03 11.91
N LYS A 270 -13.61 26.02 12.91
CA LYS A 270 -12.16 26.22 12.74
C LYS A 270 -11.37 24.91 12.85
N GLU A 271 -12.02 23.77 12.96
CA GLU A 271 -11.31 22.50 12.88
C GLU A 271 -10.59 22.37 11.53
N TRP A 272 -9.49 21.67 11.55
CA TRP A 272 -8.71 21.44 10.33
C TRP A 272 -9.53 20.72 9.26
N ASN A 273 -9.48 21.23 8.04
CA ASN A 273 -10.02 20.62 6.82
C ASN A 273 -11.56 20.43 6.77
N ILE A 274 -12.32 21.34 7.36
CA ILE A 274 -13.79 21.32 7.26
C ILE A 274 -14.27 21.37 5.79
N ASP A 275 -13.66 22.23 4.97
CA ASP A 275 -14.00 22.34 3.55
C ASP A 275 -13.69 21.03 2.79
N GLY A 276 -12.60 20.35 3.13
CA GLY A 276 -12.28 19.02 2.59
C GLY A 276 -13.28 17.96 2.99
N TRP A 277 -13.84 18.04 4.21
CA TRP A 277 -14.94 17.17 4.62
C TRP A 277 -16.19 17.41 3.76
N GLN A 278 -16.61 18.65 3.60
CA GLN A 278 -17.76 18.97 2.76
C GLN A 278 -17.55 18.52 1.31
N ALA A 279 -16.37 18.77 0.73
CA ALA A 279 -16.03 18.33 -0.61
C ALA A 279 -16.11 16.79 -0.75
N SER A 280 -15.68 16.04 0.27
CA SER A 280 -15.79 14.57 0.28
C SER A 280 -17.25 14.10 0.23
N LEU A 281 -18.14 14.78 0.96
CA LEU A 281 -19.56 14.49 0.96
C LEU A 281 -20.26 14.87 -0.36
N ASP A 282 -19.88 16.01 -0.96
CA ASP A 282 -20.43 16.50 -2.21
C ASP A 282 -20.05 15.64 -3.43
N ARG A 283 -19.02 14.79 -3.26
CA ARG A 283 -18.65 13.81 -4.28
C ARG A 283 -19.60 12.62 -4.35
N MET A 284 -20.27 12.30 -3.25
CA MET A 284 -21.13 11.11 -3.14
C MET A 284 -22.35 11.23 -4.06
N THR A 285 -22.77 10.10 -4.65
CA THR A 285 -24.10 10.02 -5.27
C THR A 285 -25.19 10.13 -4.21
N PRO A 286 -26.44 10.43 -4.58
CA PRO A 286 -27.55 10.43 -3.64
C PRO A 286 -27.66 9.13 -2.83
N GLU A 287 -27.49 7.99 -3.48
CA GLU A 287 -27.57 6.66 -2.85
C GLU A 287 -26.41 6.44 -1.85
N GLN A 288 -25.20 6.81 -2.23
CA GLN A 288 -24.03 6.75 -1.34
C GLN A 288 -24.23 7.67 -0.14
N ARG A 289 -24.78 8.87 -0.36
CA ARG A 289 -25.05 9.84 0.68
C ARG A 289 -26.14 9.38 1.64
N GLU A 290 -27.19 8.77 1.12
CA GLU A 290 -28.27 8.19 1.93
C GLU A 290 -27.74 7.06 2.83
N ALA A 291 -26.98 6.12 2.27
CA ALA A 291 -26.34 5.04 3.03
C ALA A 291 -25.40 5.59 4.11
N TRP A 292 -24.61 6.64 3.79
CA TRP A 292 -23.75 7.33 4.73
C TRP A 292 -24.52 7.91 5.91
N ILE A 293 -25.57 8.67 5.64
CA ILE A 293 -26.42 9.30 6.66
C ILE A 293 -27.07 8.23 7.53
N ALA A 294 -27.63 7.18 6.93
CA ALA A 294 -28.31 6.10 7.66
C ALA A 294 -27.37 5.41 8.67
N SER A 295 -26.09 5.25 8.32
CA SER A 295 -25.07 4.63 9.17
C SER A 295 -24.50 5.58 10.22
N TYR A 296 -24.04 6.77 9.81
CA TYR A 296 -23.27 7.65 10.70
C TYR A 296 -24.11 8.54 11.60
N LYS A 297 -25.24 9.07 11.11
CA LYS A 297 -26.05 10.03 11.87
C LYS A 297 -26.54 9.50 13.21
N PRO A 298 -27.09 8.29 13.34
CA PRO A 298 -27.54 7.80 14.66
C PRO A 298 -26.40 7.69 15.67
N ARG A 299 -25.21 7.28 15.23
CA ARG A 299 -23.99 7.19 16.07
C ARG A 299 -23.48 8.56 16.49
N ASN A 300 -23.56 9.53 15.60
CA ASN A 300 -23.15 10.91 15.86
C ASN A 300 -24.11 11.57 16.85
N GLU A 301 -25.43 11.39 16.68
CA GLU A 301 -26.44 11.88 17.62
C GLU A 301 -26.25 11.27 19.01
N LYS A 302 -25.99 9.97 19.11
CA LYS A 302 -25.66 9.30 20.37
C LYS A 302 -24.46 9.95 21.03
N PHE A 303 -23.33 10.11 20.33
CA PHE A 303 -22.12 10.77 20.83
C PHE A 303 -22.38 12.18 21.32
N ILE A 304 -23.10 12.99 20.55
CA ILE A 304 -23.46 14.36 20.92
C ILE A 304 -24.25 14.41 22.21
N ASN A 305 -25.23 13.52 22.38
CA ASN A 305 -26.08 13.43 23.55
C ASN A 305 -25.33 12.94 24.80
N GLU A 306 -24.35 12.05 24.64
CA GLU A 306 -23.48 11.57 25.73
C GLU A 306 -22.57 12.66 26.26
N ASN A 307 -22.21 13.67 25.46
CA ASN A 307 -21.41 14.84 25.83
C ASN A 307 -20.09 14.46 26.55
N LEU A 308 -19.41 13.45 26.04
CA LEU A 308 -18.19 12.90 26.63
C LEU A 308 -17.10 13.96 26.79
N LYS A 309 -16.27 13.85 27.84
CA LYS A 309 -15.16 14.76 28.15
C LYS A 309 -13.93 13.98 28.65
N GLY A 310 -12.77 14.65 28.60
CA GLY A 310 -11.52 14.09 29.13
C GLY A 310 -11.20 12.72 28.55
N GLU A 311 -10.83 11.79 29.42
CA GLU A 311 -10.40 10.45 29.01
C GLU A 311 -11.48 9.67 28.24
N ASP A 312 -12.76 9.81 28.60
CA ASP A 312 -13.85 9.11 27.92
C ASP A 312 -14.01 9.61 26.48
N LEU A 313 -13.80 10.90 26.23
CA LEU A 313 -13.78 11.45 24.88
C LEU A 313 -12.60 10.91 24.07
N VAL A 314 -11.40 10.82 24.66
CA VAL A 314 -10.21 10.28 23.97
C VAL A 314 -10.40 8.80 23.63
N LYS A 315 -10.97 8.03 24.54
CA LYS A 315 -11.32 6.61 24.29
C LYS A 315 -12.36 6.47 23.17
N TRP A 316 -13.39 7.30 23.18
CA TRP A 316 -14.38 7.30 22.10
C TRP A 316 -13.76 7.66 20.75
N LYS A 317 -12.91 8.70 20.68
CA LYS A 317 -12.17 9.08 19.47
C LYS A 317 -11.35 7.91 18.93
N TYR A 318 -10.62 7.22 19.81
CA TYR A 318 -9.82 6.04 19.44
C TYR A 318 -10.69 4.93 18.85
N GLN A 319 -11.77 4.53 19.53
CA GLN A 319 -12.66 3.47 19.05
C GLN A 319 -13.27 3.82 17.69
N ARG A 320 -13.71 5.06 17.51
CA ARG A 320 -14.26 5.53 16.23
C ARG A 320 -13.22 5.48 15.11
N TYR A 321 -12.03 5.98 15.38
CA TYR A 321 -10.90 5.97 14.46
C TYR A 321 -10.50 4.56 14.02
N ILE A 322 -10.25 3.66 14.98
CA ILE A 322 -9.82 2.30 14.69
C ILE A 322 -10.88 1.54 13.86
N LYS A 323 -12.15 1.66 14.20
CA LYS A 323 -13.24 1.03 13.45
C LYS A 323 -13.27 1.48 12.00
N ASP A 324 -13.20 2.77 11.74
CA ASP A 324 -13.20 3.30 10.37
C ASP A 324 -11.94 2.89 9.59
N TYR A 325 -10.79 2.88 10.27
CA TYR A 325 -9.53 2.42 9.69
C TYR A 325 -9.59 0.95 9.23
N VAL A 326 -10.03 0.03 10.10
CA VAL A 326 -10.09 -1.40 9.75
C VAL A 326 -11.23 -1.71 8.75
N ARG A 327 -12.28 -0.89 8.69
CA ARG A 327 -13.32 -0.94 7.64
C ARG A 327 -12.73 -0.65 6.25
N CYS A 328 -11.82 0.33 6.16
CA CYS A 328 -11.10 0.60 4.91
C CYS A 328 -10.18 -0.58 4.53
N ILE A 329 -9.53 -1.21 5.51
CA ILE A 329 -8.70 -2.40 5.29
C ILE A 329 -9.52 -3.58 4.80
N LYS A 330 -10.74 -3.75 5.30
CA LYS A 330 -11.63 -4.81 4.80
C LYS A 330 -11.87 -4.69 3.30
N SER A 331 -12.03 -3.46 2.79
CA SER A 331 -12.14 -3.24 1.34
C SER A 331 -10.85 -3.63 0.60
N ILE A 332 -9.68 -3.32 1.16
CA ILE A 332 -8.39 -3.70 0.58
C ILE A 332 -8.27 -5.23 0.52
N ASP A 333 -8.55 -5.90 1.63
CA ASP A 333 -8.44 -7.36 1.70
C ASP A 333 -9.32 -8.06 0.65
N ASP A 334 -10.57 -7.61 0.49
CA ASP A 334 -11.49 -8.17 -0.50
C ASP A 334 -11.01 -7.90 -1.93
N GLU A 335 -10.46 -6.72 -2.22
CA GLU A 335 -9.96 -6.38 -3.53
C GLU A 335 -8.66 -7.11 -3.88
N VAL A 336 -7.81 -7.37 -2.88
CA VAL A 336 -6.67 -8.29 -3.03
C VAL A 336 -7.16 -9.71 -3.36
N GLY A 337 -8.20 -10.17 -2.67
CA GLY A 337 -8.83 -11.47 -2.96
C GLY A 337 -9.37 -11.54 -4.39
N ARG A 338 -10.01 -10.47 -4.87
CA ARG A 338 -10.54 -10.37 -6.24
C ARG A 338 -9.42 -10.43 -7.30
N LEU A 339 -8.32 -9.72 -7.05
CA LEU A 339 -7.15 -9.74 -7.94
C LEU A 339 -6.51 -11.14 -7.97
N ILE A 340 -6.34 -11.79 -6.82
CA ILE A 340 -5.84 -13.18 -6.73
C ILE A 340 -6.73 -14.13 -7.51
N ALA A 341 -8.06 -14.06 -7.34
CA ALA A 341 -9.01 -14.90 -8.04
C ALA A 341 -8.94 -14.72 -9.56
N TYR A 342 -8.71 -13.49 -10.04
CA TYR A 342 -8.46 -13.23 -11.45
C TYR A 342 -7.17 -13.90 -11.94
N LEU A 343 -6.07 -13.79 -11.20
CA LEU A 343 -4.79 -14.41 -11.55
C LEU A 343 -4.88 -15.93 -11.59
N GLU A 344 -5.65 -16.53 -10.69
CA GLU A 344 -5.91 -17.99 -10.69
C GLU A 344 -6.68 -18.40 -11.93
N LYS A 345 -7.78 -17.69 -12.23
CA LYS A 345 -8.61 -17.96 -13.41
C LYS A 345 -7.80 -17.91 -14.70
N GLU A 346 -6.88 -16.95 -14.82
CA GLU A 346 -6.02 -16.77 -15.99
C GLU A 346 -4.76 -17.65 -15.99
N GLY A 347 -4.55 -18.49 -14.96
CA GLY A 347 -3.39 -19.37 -14.83
C GLY A 347 -2.07 -18.61 -14.67
N LEU A 348 -2.10 -17.45 -14.05
CA LEU A 348 -0.94 -16.55 -13.91
C LEU A 348 -0.20 -16.73 -12.58
N MET A 349 -0.84 -17.34 -11.56
CA MET A 349 -0.32 -17.41 -10.20
C MET A 349 1.07 -18.02 -10.06
N ASP A 350 1.38 -19.08 -10.83
CA ASP A 350 2.65 -19.80 -10.69
C ASP A 350 3.84 -19.06 -11.31
N ASN A 351 3.59 -18.14 -12.25
CA ASN A 351 4.61 -17.34 -12.92
C ASN A 351 4.59 -15.87 -12.49
N THR A 352 3.95 -15.54 -11.37
CA THR A 352 3.81 -14.17 -10.88
C THR A 352 4.38 -14.06 -9.47
N VAL A 353 5.31 -13.10 -9.30
CA VAL A 353 5.73 -12.60 -7.98
C VAL A 353 4.70 -11.59 -7.51
N ILE A 354 4.09 -11.83 -6.36
CA ILE A 354 3.16 -10.90 -5.73
C ILE A 354 3.83 -10.34 -4.47
N VAL A 355 3.96 -9.02 -4.43
CA VAL A 355 4.46 -8.27 -3.27
C VAL A 355 3.32 -7.45 -2.70
N TYR A 356 3.06 -7.58 -1.42
CA TYR A 356 2.13 -6.72 -0.67
C TYR A 356 2.90 -5.92 0.37
N THR A 357 2.72 -4.61 0.39
CA THR A 357 3.37 -3.70 1.34
C THR A 357 2.54 -2.43 1.58
N SER A 358 3.05 -1.53 2.41
CA SER A 358 2.56 -0.16 2.58
C SER A 358 3.69 0.83 2.35
N ASP A 359 3.38 2.06 1.97
CA ASP A 359 4.39 3.11 1.79
C ASP A 359 4.97 3.62 3.12
N GLN A 360 4.32 3.38 4.26
CA GLN A 360 4.84 3.52 5.63
C GLN A 360 3.95 2.77 6.64
N GLY A 361 4.42 2.74 7.89
CA GLY A 361 3.62 2.34 9.04
C GLY A 361 2.65 3.44 9.48
N PHE A 362 1.91 3.19 10.57
CA PHE A 362 0.91 4.12 11.10
C PHE A 362 0.67 3.85 12.60
N TYR A 363 0.54 4.91 13.40
CA TYR A 363 0.23 4.77 14.82
C TYR A 363 -1.22 4.35 15.02
N MET A 364 -1.41 3.27 15.75
CA MET A 364 -2.73 2.72 16.09
C MET A 364 -3.11 3.03 17.54
N GLY A 365 -2.74 4.23 18.01
CA GLY A 365 -2.98 4.69 19.40
C GLY A 365 -1.75 4.65 20.31
N GLU A 366 -0.63 4.10 19.86
CA GLU A 366 0.61 4.13 20.63
C GLU A 366 1.01 5.57 20.93
N HIS A 367 1.44 5.82 22.15
CA HIS A 367 1.75 7.16 22.69
C HIS A 367 0.56 8.14 22.66
N GLY A 368 -0.68 7.64 22.51
CA GLY A 368 -1.87 8.47 22.30
C GLY A 368 -1.92 9.13 20.92
N TRP A 369 -1.19 8.59 19.93
CA TRP A 369 -1.04 9.17 18.60
C TRP A 369 -1.82 8.43 17.52
N PHE A 370 -2.04 9.14 16.43
CA PHE A 370 -2.41 8.66 15.11
C PHE A 370 -1.47 9.29 14.06
N ASP A 371 -1.60 8.97 12.77
CA ASP A 371 -0.69 9.45 11.72
C ASP A 371 0.68 8.71 11.75
N LYS A 372 1.76 9.31 11.26
CA LYS A 372 3.09 8.75 11.05
C LYS A 372 4.15 9.82 11.34
N ARG A 373 5.35 9.73 10.79
CA ARG A 373 6.42 10.75 10.74
C ARG A 373 7.54 10.56 11.75
N PHE A 374 7.25 10.29 13.03
CA PHE A 374 8.28 10.06 14.03
C PHE A 374 8.99 8.73 13.80
N MET A 375 10.29 8.67 14.18
CA MET A 375 11.17 7.51 13.98
C MET A 375 10.93 6.39 15.03
N TYR A 376 9.67 6.03 15.25
CA TYR A 376 9.28 4.87 16.05
C TYR A 376 8.87 3.69 15.15
N GLU A 377 8.89 2.50 15.69
CA GLU A 377 8.53 1.26 15.01
C GLU A 377 7.20 1.39 14.25
N GLU A 378 6.18 1.94 14.89
CA GLU A 378 4.82 2.05 14.38
C GLU A 378 4.73 2.87 13.09
N SER A 379 5.63 3.85 12.95
CA SER A 379 5.71 4.73 11.78
C SER A 379 6.61 4.17 10.68
N PHE A 380 7.75 3.59 11.03
CA PHE A 380 8.74 3.11 10.06
C PHE A 380 8.54 1.67 9.63
N ARG A 381 8.00 0.81 10.50
CA ARG A 381 7.75 -0.59 10.20
C ARG A 381 6.50 -0.74 9.34
N THR A 382 6.68 -1.35 8.18
CA THR A 382 5.63 -1.59 7.20
C THR A 382 5.34 -3.08 7.06
N PRO A 383 4.13 -3.50 6.68
CA PRO A 383 3.91 -4.89 6.30
C PRO A 383 4.69 -5.21 5.04
N LEU A 384 5.18 -6.43 4.94
CA LEU A 384 5.74 -6.99 3.72
C LEU A 384 5.43 -8.48 3.64
N ILE A 385 4.73 -8.85 2.58
CA ILE A 385 4.41 -10.24 2.24
C ILE A 385 4.85 -10.45 0.79
N ILE A 386 5.63 -11.51 0.52
CA ILE A 386 6.06 -11.84 -0.84
C ILE A 386 5.66 -13.29 -1.14
N ARG A 387 4.86 -13.46 -2.19
CA ARG A 387 4.54 -14.78 -2.76
C ARG A 387 5.33 -14.98 -4.04
N TYR A 388 6.17 -16.01 -4.05
CA TYR A 388 6.91 -16.46 -5.22
C TYR A 388 7.14 -17.98 -5.15
N PRO A 389 6.21 -18.80 -5.66
CA PRO A 389 6.19 -20.25 -5.38
C PRO A 389 7.42 -21.00 -5.90
N ALA A 390 8.07 -20.51 -6.96
CA ALA A 390 9.28 -21.15 -7.50
C ALA A 390 10.53 -21.00 -6.59
N LYS A 391 10.59 -19.99 -5.72
CA LYS A 391 11.78 -19.69 -4.91
C LYS A 391 11.50 -19.52 -3.41
N ILE A 392 10.27 -19.18 -3.03
CA ILE A 392 9.88 -18.93 -1.64
C ILE A 392 9.05 -20.09 -1.13
N LYS A 393 9.49 -20.68 -0.02
CA LYS A 393 8.72 -21.72 0.67
C LYS A 393 7.45 -21.12 1.27
N ALA A 394 6.29 -21.70 0.93
CA ALA A 394 5.00 -21.30 1.49
C ALA A 394 4.98 -21.36 3.02
N GLY A 395 4.35 -20.37 3.65
CA GLY A 395 4.22 -20.23 5.10
C GLY A 395 5.54 -19.97 5.83
N SER A 396 6.56 -19.46 5.11
CA SER A 396 7.83 -19.10 5.76
C SER A 396 7.80 -17.67 6.32
N GLU A 397 8.70 -17.41 7.28
CA GLU A 397 8.89 -16.09 7.87
C GLU A 397 10.34 -15.64 7.72
N CYS A 398 10.52 -14.33 7.53
CA CYS A 398 11.82 -13.68 7.50
C CYS A 398 11.94 -12.68 8.65
N THR A 399 12.98 -12.83 9.48
CA THR A 399 13.31 -11.91 10.57
C THR A 399 14.50 -11.02 10.27
N ALA A 400 15.08 -11.13 9.06
CA ALA A 400 16.10 -10.21 8.62
C ALA A 400 15.52 -8.80 8.43
N LEU A 401 16.34 -7.80 8.70
CA LEU A 401 16.00 -6.41 8.48
C LEU A 401 16.02 -6.11 6.97
N VAL A 402 14.90 -5.63 6.44
CA VAL A 402 14.77 -5.26 5.02
C VAL A 402 14.17 -3.86 4.88
N GLN A 403 14.41 -3.22 3.74
CA GLN A 403 13.91 -1.88 3.41
C GLN A 403 13.21 -1.90 2.05
N ASN A 404 12.28 -0.94 1.85
CA ASN A 404 11.59 -0.74 0.57
C ASN A 404 12.46 0.00 -0.46
#